data_445a636973d3a52c8c0a0a50e483777f
#
_entry.id   445a636973d3a52c8c0a0a50e483777f
#
_cell.length_a   1.000
_cell.length_b   1.000
_cell.length_c   1.000
_cell.angle_alpha   90.00
_cell.angle_beta   90.00
_cell.angle_gamma   90.00
#
_symmetry.space_group_name_H-M   'P 1'
#
loop_
_entity.id
_entity.type
_entity.pdbx_description
1 polymer ?
#
loop_
_entity_poly.entity_id
_entity_poly.type
_entity_poly.pdbx_seq_one_letter_code
_entity_poly.pdbx_strand_id
1 'polypeptide(L)'
;QIILARLDQQEGQPARAYDRLVAAAELLPERFPEVVNELVSLSTVLDRHSAFRALVERLLKRREDPQIRVILADAYIASGQEARALDVIKQGLESKPSSLLLARALALLGDDVIDGSLVASAHTLASRQSTYLCGVCGFHGPSFYWQCPGCKSWDTLYRPVR
;
A
#
# COMPACT_ATOMS: atom_id res chain seq x y z
N GLN A 1 13.74 -9.01 9.16
CA GLN A 1 13.48 -9.49 7.79
C GLN A 1 13.69 -8.37 6.76
N ILE A 2 13.12 -7.17 6.96
CA ILE A 2 13.19 -6.07 5.98
C ILE A 2 14.63 -5.59 5.72
N ILE A 3 15.42 -5.41 6.78
CA ILE A 3 16.85 -5.04 6.63
C ILE A 3 17.63 -6.12 5.88
N LEU A 4 17.36 -7.39 6.20
CA LEU A 4 17.99 -8.52 5.51
C LEU A 4 17.57 -8.59 4.04
N ALA A 5 16.32 -8.28 3.71
CA ALA A 5 15.86 -8.21 2.33
C ALA A 5 16.60 -7.15 1.51
N ARG A 6 16.90 -5.98 2.11
CA ARG A 6 17.70 -4.93 1.46
C ARG A 6 19.15 -5.35 1.23
N LEU A 7 19.74 -6.07 2.17
CA LEU A 7 21.07 -6.66 1.98
C LEU A 7 21.06 -7.68 0.84
N ASP A 8 20.07 -8.58 0.80
CA ASP A 8 19.92 -9.55 -0.28
C ASP A 8 19.78 -8.85 -1.67
N GLN A 9 19.09 -7.70 -1.72
CA GLN A 9 19.02 -6.90 -2.97
C GLN A 9 20.38 -6.33 -3.37
N GLN A 10 21.15 -5.80 -2.41
CA GLN A 10 22.50 -5.27 -2.67
C GLN A 10 23.47 -6.38 -3.13
N GLU A 11 23.28 -7.60 -2.63
CA GLU A 11 24.04 -8.79 -3.03
C GLU A 11 23.57 -9.41 -4.36
N GLY A 12 22.59 -8.80 -5.05
CA GLY A 12 22.05 -9.30 -6.30
C GLY A 12 21.21 -10.57 -6.14
N GLN A 13 20.55 -10.76 -5.00
CA GLN A 13 19.69 -11.90 -4.70
C GLN A 13 18.20 -11.49 -4.58
N PRO A 14 17.56 -11.02 -5.67
CA PRO A 14 16.20 -10.47 -5.62
C PRO A 14 15.14 -11.49 -5.20
N ALA A 15 15.33 -12.78 -5.52
CA ALA A 15 14.39 -13.82 -5.12
C ALA A 15 14.35 -14.01 -3.59
N ARG A 16 15.51 -14.01 -2.93
CA ARG A 16 15.59 -14.10 -1.47
C ARG A 16 15.03 -12.86 -0.80
N ALA A 17 15.32 -11.68 -1.35
CA ALA A 17 14.76 -10.42 -0.88
C ALA A 17 13.23 -10.45 -0.92
N TYR A 18 12.65 -10.90 -2.04
CA TYR A 18 11.20 -11.04 -2.19
C TYR A 18 10.61 -11.98 -1.14
N ASP A 19 11.17 -13.17 -0.96
CA ASP A 19 10.66 -14.16 -0.02
C ASP A 19 10.74 -13.66 1.44
N ARG A 20 11.78 -12.89 1.80
CA ARG A 20 11.88 -12.24 3.12
C ARG A 20 10.84 -11.16 3.33
N LEU A 21 10.56 -10.34 2.30
CA LEU A 21 9.53 -9.29 2.39
C LEU A 21 8.13 -9.90 2.47
N VAL A 22 7.85 -10.99 1.76
CA VAL A 22 6.60 -11.76 1.89
C VAL A 22 6.43 -12.24 3.32
N ALA A 23 7.46 -12.88 3.89
CA ALA A 23 7.42 -13.35 5.28
C ALA A 23 7.20 -12.20 6.28
N ALA A 24 7.85 -11.05 6.07
CA ALA A 24 7.66 -9.88 6.90
C ALA A 24 6.22 -9.34 6.83
N ALA A 25 5.63 -9.27 5.63
CA ALA A 25 4.26 -8.83 5.42
C ALA A 25 3.22 -9.78 6.06
N GLU A 26 3.47 -11.09 6.01
CA GLU A 26 2.60 -12.08 6.65
C GLU A 26 2.69 -12.08 8.18
N LEU A 27 3.86 -11.77 8.74
CA LEU A 27 4.05 -11.64 10.19
C LEU A 27 3.38 -10.37 10.75
N LEU A 28 3.50 -9.24 10.05
CA LEU A 28 3.02 -7.93 10.47
C LEU A 28 2.19 -7.27 9.34
N PRO A 29 0.94 -7.72 9.11
CA PRO A 29 0.10 -7.20 8.03
C PRO A 29 -0.17 -5.69 8.10
N GLU A 30 -0.15 -5.11 9.29
CA GLU A 30 -0.31 -3.67 9.51
C GLU A 30 0.85 -2.85 8.93
N ARG A 31 2.02 -3.45 8.77
CA ARG A 31 3.21 -2.81 8.19
C ARG A 31 3.40 -3.09 6.70
N PHE A 32 2.50 -3.84 6.09
CA PHE A 32 2.55 -4.15 4.66
C PHE A 32 2.68 -2.91 3.76
N PRO A 33 1.95 -1.78 4.01
CA PRO A 33 2.10 -0.57 3.20
C PRO A 33 3.53 0.02 3.15
N GLU A 34 4.38 -0.34 4.12
CA GLU A 34 5.76 0.16 4.23
C GLU A 34 6.73 -0.60 3.30
N VAL A 35 6.39 -1.83 2.94
CA VAL A 35 7.22 -2.71 2.10
C VAL A 35 6.63 -2.98 0.72
N VAL A 36 5.41 -2.49 0.46
CA VAL A 36 4.68 -2.81 -0.78
C VAL A 36 5.41 -2.36 -2.04
N ASN A 37 6.04 -1.18 -2.03
CA ASN A 37 6.75 -0.67 -3.20
C ASN A 37 7.96 -1.56 -3.57
N GLU A 38 8.69 -2.04 -2.56
CA GLU A 38 9.80 -2.97 -2.75
C GLU A 38 9.28 -4.33 -3.29
N LEU A 39 8.16 -4.83 -2.74
CA LEU A 39 7.54 -6.07 -3.21
C LEU A 39 7.02 -5.96 -4.65
N VAL A 40 6.40 -4.84 -5.02
CA VAL A 40 5.95 -4.58 -6.40
C VAL A 40 7.14 -4.58 -7.36
N SER A 41 8.19 -3.82 -7.04
CA SER A 41 9.41 -3.77 -7.87
C SER A 41 10.04 -5.16 -8.06
N LEU A 42 10.19 -5.91 -6.97
CA LEU A 42 10.75 -7.26 -7.03
C LEU A 42 9.83 -8.25 -7.77
N SER A 43 8.51 -8.13 -7.61
CA SER A 43 7.55 -8.96 -8.33
C SER A 43 7.62 -8.75 -9.84
N THR A 44 7.91 -7.53 -10.27
CA THR A 44 8.12 -7.18 -11.69
C THR A 44 9.43 -7.77 -12.21
N VAL A 45 10.53 -7.59 -11.48
CA VAL A 45 11.86 -8.13 -11.87
C VAL A 45 11.83 -9.66 -11.95
N LEU A 46 11.07 -10.31 -11.07
CA LEU A 46 11.01 -11.78 -10.97
C LEU A 46 9.85 -12.40 -11.76
N ASP A 47 9.02 -11.58 -12.43
CA ASP A 47 7.76 -12.03 -13.07
C ASP A 47 6.82 -12.79 -12.11
N ARG A 48 6.74 -12.33 -10.86
CA ARG A 48 5.92 -12.93 -9.79
C ARG A 48 4.63 -12.17 -9.50
N HIS A 49 4.01 -11.55 -10.50
CA HIS A 49 2.79 -10.74 -10.36
C HIS A 49 1.62 -11.53 -9.76
N SER A 50 1.44 -12.79 -10.17
CA SER A 50 0.37 -13.65 -9.62
C SER A 50 0.60 -14.00 -8.14
N ALA A 51 1.85 -14.26 -7.75
CA ALA A 51 2.21 -14.53 -6.37
C ALA A 51 2.02 -13.29 -5.47
N PHE A 52 2.36 -12.11 -5.98
CA PHE A 52 2.10 -10.84 -5.30
C PHE A 52 0.61 -10.62 -5.06
N ARG A 53 -0.25 -10.79 -6.08
CA ARG A 53 -1.70 -10.68 -5.90
C ARG A 53 -2.24 -11.65 -4.85
N ALA A 54 -1.81 -12.92 -4.91
CA ALA A 54 -2.23 -13.92 -3.94
C ALA A 54 -1.80 -13.55 -2.50
N LEU A 55 -0.63 -12.94 -2.32
CA LEU A 55 -0.21 -12.39 -1.03
C LEU A 55 -1.18 -11.30 -0.56
N VAL A 56 -1.47 -10.30 -1.40
CA VAL A 56 -2.34 -9.18 -1.04
C VAL A 56 -3.75 -9.66 -0.70
N GLU A 57 -4.30 -10.63 -1.44
CA GLU A 57 -5.59 -11.25 -1.15
C GLU A 57 -5.59 -11.96 0.22
N ARG A 58 -4.51 -12.69 0.56
CA ARG A 58 -4.39 -13.33 1.88
C ARG A 58 -4.33 -12.30 3.01
N LEU A 59 -3.57 -11.22 2.82
CA LEU A 59 -3.47 -10.13 3.81
C LEU A 59 -4.82 -9.45 4.01
N LEU A 60 -5.55 -9.19 2.92
CA LEU A 60 -6.88 -8.57 2.99
C LEU A 60 -7.89 -9.45 3.74
N LYS A 61 -7.86 -10.78 3.56
CA LYS A 61 -8.69 -11.72 4.32
C LYS A 61 -8.40 -11.71 5.83
N ARG A 62 -7.14 -11.46 6.19
CA ARG A 62 -6.74 -11.39 7.62
C ARG A 62 -7.06 -10.03 8.24
N ARG A 63 -6.99 -8.98 7.45
CA ARG A 63 -7.25 -7.60 7.90
C ARG A 63 -7.92 -6.81 6.79
N GLU A 64 -9.15 -6.40 7.05
CA GLU A 64 -9.90 -5.48 6.21
C GLU A 64 -9.31 -4.07 6.32
N ASP A 65 -8.45 -3.70 5.37
CA ASP A 65 -7.76 -2.41 5.34
C ASP A 65 -7.94 -1.74 3.98
N PRO A 66 -8.48 -0.50 3.92
CA PRO A 66 -8.69 0.21 2.67
C PRO A 66 -7.43 0.36 1.81
N GLN A 67 -6.24 0.46 2.43
CA GLN A 67 -4.98 0.55 1.70
C GLN A 67 -4.62 -0.77 1.02
N ILE A 68 -4.79 -1.90 1.72
CA ILE A 68 -4.54 -3.22 1.14
C ILE A 68 -5.49 -3.46 -0.04
N ARG A 69 -6.75 -2.97 0.05
CA ARG A 69 -7.70 -3.03 -1.07
C ARG A 69 -7.26 -2.21 -2.27
N VAL A 70 -6.76 -0.99 -2.07
CA VAL A 70 -6.23 -0.17 -3.16
C VAL A 70 -5.03 -0.85 -3.81
N ILE A 71 -4.10 -1.41 -3.03
CA ILE A 71 -2.95 -2.15 -3.55
C ILE A 71 -3.40 -3.36 -4.38
N LEU A 72 -4.44 -4.08 -3.94
CA LEU A 72 -5.01 -5.20 -4.70
C LEU A 72 -5.63 -4.73 -6.02
N ALA A 73 -6.39 -3.63 -5.99
CA ALA A 73 -6.95 -3.04 -7.19
C ALA A 73 -5.86 -2.62 -8.18
N ASP A 74 -4.79 -1.98 -7.71
CA ASP A 74 -3.64 -1.59 -8.54
C ASP A 74 -2.93 -2.80 -9.16
N ALA A 75 -2.82 -3.90 -8.42
CA ALA A 75 -2.27 -5.14 -8.95
C ALA A 75 -3.15 -5.78 -10.03
N TYR A 76 -4.49 -5.64 -9.94
CA TYR A 76 -5.41 -6.05 -10.99
C TYR A 76 -5.30 -5.16 -12.23
N ILE A 77 -5.19 -3.83 -12.06
CA ILE A 77 -5.00 -2.88 -13.16
C ILE A 77 -3.71 -3.18 -13.93
N ALA A 78 -2.60 -3.36 -13.20
CA ALA A 78 -1.31 -3.72 -13.80
C ALA A 78 -1.36 -5.02 -14.62
N SER A 79 -2.37 -5.86 -14.37
CA SER A 79 -2.62 -7.12 -15.11
C SER A 79 -3.71 -6.99 -16.17
N GLY A 80 -4.19 -5.78 -16.48
CA GLY A 80 -5.25 -5.54 -17.47
C GLY A 80 -6.64 -6.00 -17.01
N GLN A 81 -6.88 -6.18 -15.70
CA GLN A 81 -8.13 -6.67 -15.13
C GLN A 81 -8.90 -5.56 -14.41
N GLU A 82 -9.18 -4.47 -15.12
CA GLU A 82 -9.82 -3.25 -14.57
C GLU A 82 -11.19 -3.51 -13.94
N ALA A 83 -12.00 -4.40 -14.57
CA ALA A 83 -13.30 -4.78 -14.00
C ALA A 83 -13.17 -5.38 -12.59
N ARG A 84 -12.20 -6.27 -12.38
CA ARG A 84 -11.92 -6.83 -11.05
C ARG A 84 -11.40 -5.80 -10.07
N ALA A 85 -10.57 -4.88 -10.53
CA ALA A 85 -10.11 -3.77 -9.70
C ALA A 85 -11.27 -2.94 -9.16
N LEU A 86 -12.22 -2.62 -10.04
CA LEU A 86 -13.42 -1.86 -9.67
C LEU A 86 -14.31 -2.64 -8.68
N ASP A 87 -14.49 -3.95 -8.88
CA ASP A 87 -15.25 -4.80 -7.96
C ASP A 87 -14.62 -4.84 -6.55
N VAL A 88 -13.29 -4.97 -6.46
CA VAL A 88 -12.56 -4.92 -5.18
C VAL A 88 -12.78 -3.60 -4.45
N ILE A 89 -12.77 -2.48 -5.19
CA ILE A 89 -13.00 -1.16 -4.61
C ILE A 89 -14.45 -1.00 -4.16
N LYS A 90 -15.43 -1.39 -4.99
CA LYS A 90 -16.86 -1.35 -4.63
C LYS A 90 -17.16 -2.14 -3.36
N GLN A 91 -16.67 -3.38 -3.27
CA GLN A 91 -16.80 -4.19 -2.06
C GLN A 91 -16.20 -3.49 -0.83
N GLY A 92 -15.07 -2.80 -1.00
CA GLY A 92 -14.45 -2.02 0.07
C GLY A 92 -15.29 -0.83 0.51
N LEU A 93 -15.90 -0.12 -0.42
CA LEU A 93 -16.80 0.99 -0.12
C LEU A 93 -18.08 0.53 0.59
N GLU A 94 -18.58 -0.66 0.28
CA GLU A 94 -19.74 -1.25 0.95
C GLU A 94 -19.41 -1.73 2.38
N SER A 95 -18.23 -2.35 2.57
CA SER A 95 -17.84 -2.93 3.86
C SER A 95 -17.23 -1.90 4.82
N LYS A 96 -16.32 -1.08 4.32
CA LYS A 96 -15.60 -0.05 5.10
C LYS A 96 -15.34 1.18 4.24
N PRO A 97 -16.30 2.10 4.12
CA PRO A 97 -16.17 3.32 3.33
C PRO A 97 -14.93 4.13 3.75
N SER A 98 -14.15 4.60 2.78
CA SER A 98 -13.03 5.49 3.04
C SER A 98 -12.80 6.44 1.86
N SER A 99 -12.26 7.63 2.14
CA SER A 99 -11.91 8.61 1.12
C SER A 99 -10.84 8.08 0.16
N LEU A 100 -9.95 7.19 0.63
CA LEU A 100 -8.93 6.56 -0.20
C LEU A 100 -9.55 5.66 -1.27
N LEU A 101 -10.51 4.79 -0.90
CA LEU A 101 -11.24 3.94 -1.83
C LEU A 101 -12.10 4.76 -2.80
N LEU A 102 -12.76 5.80 -2.29
CA LEU A 102 -13.54 6.71 -3.12
C LEU A 102 -12.66 7.40 -4.17
N ALA A 103 -11.53 7.99 -3.75
CA ALA A 103 -10.58 8.63 -4.67
C ALA A 103 -10.09 7.64 -5.75
N ARG A 104 -9.82 6.39 -5.37
CA ARG A 104 -9.38 5.37 -6.34
C ARG A 104 -10.49 4.94 -7.29
N ALA A 105 -11.73 4.81 -6.79
CA ALA A 105 -12.90 4.54 -7.64
C ALA A 105 -13.10 5.64 -8.70
N LEU A 106 -13.03 6.90 -8.28
CA LEU A 106 -13.16 8.05 -9.17
C LEU A 106 -12.07 8.05 -10.25
N ALA A 107 -10.83 7.78 -9.86
CA ALA A 107 -9.71 7.70 -10.82
C ALA A 107 -9.87 6.57 -11.86
N LEU A 108 -10.56 5.47 -11.51
CA LEU A 108 -10.82 4.35 -12.43
C LEU A 108 -11.99 4.61 -13.37
N LEU A 109 -12.98 5.37 -12.92
CA LEU A 109 -14.17 5.68 -13.73
C LEU A 109 -13.89 6.73 -14.83
N GLY A 110 -12.76 7.45 -14.73
CA GLY A 110 -12.33 8.46 -15.69
C GLY A 110 -13.08 9.80 -15.58
N ASP A 111 -12.53 10.80 -16.26
CA ASP A 111 -13.04 12.18 -16.22
C ASP A 111 -14.37 12.36 -16.96
N ASP A 112 -14.76 11.44 -17.84
CA ASP A 112 -15.97 11.55 -18.65
C ASP A 112 -17.28 11.44 -17.84
N VAL A 113 -17.22 10.93 -16.63
CA VAL A 113 -18.38 10.66 -15.77
C VAL A 113 -18.44 11.59 -14.55
N ILE A 114 -17.31 12.19 -14.16
CA ILE A 114 -17.20 12.92 -12.89
C ILE A 114 -16.40 14.21 -13.08
N ASP A 115 -16.90 15.31 -12.52
CA ASP A 115 -16.20 16.59 -12.48
C ASP A 115 -14.79 16.44 -11.87
N GLY A 116 -13.77 16.86 -12.61
CA GLY A 116 -12.37 16.77 -12.19
C GLY A 116 -12.07 17.47 -10.83
N SER A 117 -12.90 18.44 -10.43
CA SER A 117 -12.82 19.10 -9.13
C SER A 117 -13.16 18.14 -7.98
N LEU A 118 -14.08 17.22 -8.20
CA LEU A 118 -14.51 16.20 -7.23
C LEU A 118 -13.42 15.13 -7.04
N VAL A 119 -12.76 14.74 -8.13
CA VAL A 119 -11.61 13.82 -8.11
C VAL A 119 -10.45 14.46 -7.32
N ALA A 120 -10.11 15.72 -7.61
CA ALA A 120 -9.05 16.45 -6.89
C ALA A 120 -9.36 16.59 -5.40
N SER A 121 -10.62 16.87 -5.06
CA SER A 121 -11.07 16.98 -3.66
C SER A 121 -10.98 15.65 -2.93
N ALA A 122 -11.38 14.55 -3.57
CA ALA A 122 -11.29 13.20 -3.01
C ALA A 122 -9.83 12.78 -2.80
N HIS A 123 -8.94 13.06 -3.75
CA HIS A 123 -7.50 12.84 -3.60
C HIS A 123 -6.90 13.67 -2.47
N THR A 124 -7.31 14.93 -2.33
CA THR A 124 -6.85 15.80 -1.24
C THR A 124 -7.29 15.27 0.13
N LEU A 125 -8.52 14.80 0.24
CA LEU A 125 -9.01 14.16 1.47
C LEU A 125 -8.29 12.86 1.77
N ALA A 126 -8.03 12.03 0.75
CA ALA A 126 -7.30 10.77 0.89
C ALA A 126 -5.85 11.00 1.36
N SER A 127 -5.16 11.99 0.79
CA SER A 127 -3.77 12.30 1.15
C SER A 127 -3.64 12.85 2.57
N ARG A 128 -4.62 13.62 3.05
CA ARG A 128 -4.65 14.12 4.44
C ARG A 128 -4.82 13.02 5.49
N GLN A 129 -5.41 11.88 5.12
CA GLN A 129 -5.60 10.73 6.01
C GLN A 129 -4.38 9.79 6.08
N SER A 130 -3.41 9.98 5.19
CA SER A 130 -2.23 9.12 5.05
C SER A 130 -0.98 9.70 5.72
N THR A 131 -1.13 10.36 6.86
CA THR A 131 0.01 10.94 7.59
C THR A 131 0.59 9.95 8.59
N TYR A 132 1.92 9.84 8.58
CA TYR A 132 2.67 9.15 9.61
C TYR A 132 3.05 10.12 10.73
N LEU A 133 2.99 9.64 11.96
CA LEU A 133 3.33 10.39 13.18
C LEU A 133 4.52 9.71 13.86
N CYS A 134 5.51 10.48 14.27
CA CYS A 134 6.60 9.98 15.10
C CYS A 134 6.19 9.97 16.57
N GLY A 135 6.23 8.80 17.22
CA GLY A 135 5.91 8.64 18.64
C GLY A 135 6.90 9.30 19.60
N VAL A 136 8.09 9.71 19.11
CA VAL A 136 9.12 10.33 19.93
C VAL A 136 9.07 11.85 19.86
N CYS A 137 9.00 12.46 18.67
CA CYS A 137 9.12 13.91 18.51
C CYS A 137 7.89 14.59 17.91
N GLY A 138 6.84 13.81 17.57
CA GLY A 138 5.64 14.35 16.95
C GLY A 138 5.79 14.77 15.49
N PHE A 139 6.88 14.42 14.81
CA PHE A 139 7.03 14.70 13.37
C PHE A 139 5.86 14.12 12.58
N HIS A 140 5.29 14.92 11.66
CA HIS A 140 4.23 14.51 10.74
C HIS A 140 4.76 14.49 9.31
N GLY A 141 4.45 13.43 8.55
CA GLY A 141 4.84 13.34 7.15
C GLY A 141 3.93 12.43 6.34
N PRO A 142 3.84 12.66 5.01
CA PRO A 142 3.00 11.86 4.12
C PRO A 142 3.61 10.48 3.82
N SER A 143 4.90 10.32 4.04
CA SER A 143 5.66 9.11 3.73
C SER A 143 6.19 8.44 4.99
N PHE A 144 6.30 7.11 4.93
CA PHE A 144 6.97 6.35 5.97
C PHE A 144 8.49 6.47 5.83
N TYR A 145 9.16 6.67 6.95
CA TYR A 145 10.63 6.67 7.06
C TYR A 145 11.05 5.72 8.17
N TRP A 146 11.99 4.85 7.90
CA TRP A 146 12.59 3.97 8.93
C TRP A 146 13.32 4.75 10.00
N GLN A 147 13.97 5.83 9.62
CA GLN A 147 14.58 6.80 10.53
C GLN A 147 13.80 8.11 10.45
N CYS A 148 13.30 8.57 11.57
CA CYS A 148 12.53 9.81 11.64
C CYS A 148 13.35 11.01 11.13
N PRO A 149 12.86 11.81 10.15
CA PRO A 149 13.56 12.98 9.67
C PRO A 149 13.79 14.06 10.75
N GLY A 150 12.89 14.12 11.74
CA GLY A 150 12.95 15.10 12.82
C GLY A 150 13.97 14.72 13.91
N CYS A 151 13.76 13.60 14.59
CA CYS A 151 14.56 13.22 15.76
C CYS A 151 15.62 12.15 15.48
N LYS A 152 15.72 11.63 14.27
CA LYS A 152 16.65 10.56 13.84
C LYS A 152 16.48 9.22 14.58
N SER A 153 15.42 9.05 15.36
CA SER A 153 15.09 7.77 15.98
C SER A 153 14.61 6.77 14.93
N TRP A 154 14.99 5.51 15.11
CA TRP A 154 14.61 4.42 14.22
C TRP A 154 13.27 3.81 14.63
N ASP A 155 12.48 3.38 13.64
CA ASP A 155 11.23 2.63 13.82
C ASP A 155 10.19 3.32 14.74
N THR A 156 10.09 4.64 14.64
CA THR A 156 9.24 5.47 15.51
C THR A 156 8.05 6.09 14.80
N LEU A 157 7.93 5.90 13.47
CA LEU A 157 6.79 6.38 12.71
C LEU A 157 5.67 5.33 12.67
N TYR A 158 4.46 5.76 12.98
CA TYR A 158 3.26 4.93 12.93
C TYR A 158 2.10 5.73 12.32
N ARG A 159 1.06 5.03 11.89
CA ARG A 159 -0.20 5.65 11.50
C ARG A 159 -1.11 5.73 12.71
N PRO A 160 -1.56 6.95 13.07
CA PRO A 160 -2.58 7.07 14.11
C PRO A 160 -3.87 6.40 13.62
N VAL A 161 -4.34 5.41 14.35
CA VAL A 161 -5.65 4.80 14.15
C VAL A 161 -6.68 5.78 14.71
N ARG A 162 -7.57 6.29 13.85
CA ARG A 162 -8.75 7.06 14.29
C ARG A 162 -9.95 6.17 14.34
#